data_d20a402471f100f3740a2a7a3e5cf661
#
_entry.id   d20a402471f100f3740a2a7a3e5cf661
#
_cell.length_a   1.000
_cell.length_b   1.000
_cell.length_c   1.000
_cell.angle_alpha   90.00
_cell.angle_beta   90.00
_cell.angle_gamma   90.00
#
_symmetry.space_group_name_H-M   'P 1'
#
loop_
_entity.id
_entity.type
_entity.pdbx_description
1 polymer ?
#
loop_
_entity_poly.entity_id
_entity_poly.type
_entity_poly.pdbx_seq_one_letter_code
_entity_poly.pdbx_strand_id
1 'polypeptide(L)'
;MADFRPVEATKARILSIHPAPSGTTIEGANAEWIEVLVQLDSDLANWRLQHLRALWREEVAKPVEWEWVYTWGSPSFVRSGEVYRVHSGSRMRAASHALPDDLAPGRKHVYVAGPVAAAKLMWVRGDYARLVDAFGTVIDEIVVWPEEEKPKPQETPARR
;
A
#
# COMPACT_ATOMS: atom_id res chain seq x y z
N MET A 1 26.34 -16.10 -20.56
CA MET A 1 25.65 -14.92 -21.08
C MET A 1 24.45 -14.65 -20.25
N ALA A 2 24.41 -13.52 -19.57
CA ALA A 2 23.22 -13.11 -18.86
C ALA A 2 22.09 -12.86 -19.88
N ASP A 3 20.98 -13.57 -19.74
CA ASP A 3 19.77 -13.27 -20.48
C ASP A 3 19.29 -11.89 -20.08
N PHE A 4 19.60 -10.89 -20.89
CA PHE A 4 18.97 -9.60 -20.79
C PHE A 4 17.52 -9.72 -21.26
N ARG A 5 16.65 -10.18 -20.38
CA ARG A 5 15.24 -9.90 -20.57
C ARG A 5 15.04 -8.43 -20.24
N PRO A 6 14.55 -7.62 -21.21
CA PRO A 6 14.12 -6.28 -20.84
C PRO A 6 13.12 -6.42 -19.68
N VAL A 7 13.40 -5.75 -18.58
CA VAL A 7 12.42 -5.60 -17.49
C VAL A 7 11.26 -4.84 -18.11
N GLU A 8 10.17 -5.55 -18.41
CA GLU A 8 8.95 -4.87 -18.85
C GLU A 8 8.60 -3.85 -17.79
N ALA A 9 8.51 -2.57 -18.18
CA ALA A 9 8.09 -1.54 -17.29
C ALA A 9 6.69 -1.90 -16.75
N THR A 10 6.57 -2.15 -15.48
CA THR A 10 5.26 -2.36 -14.83
C THR A 10 4.42 -1.10 -14.97
N LYS A 11 3.13 -1.25 -15.19
CA LYS A 11 2.21 -0.10 -15.34
C LYS A 11 2.13 0.76 -14.08
N ALA A 12 2.28 0.14 -12.93
CA ALA A 12 2.25 0.81 -11.64
C ALA A 12 3.03 0.01 -10.60
N ARG A 13 3.40 0.65 -9.50
CA ARG A 13 4.04 -0.03 -8.36
C ARG A 13 3.63 0.62 -7.04
N ILE A 14 3.73 -0.14 -5.97
CA ILE A 14 3.57 0.37 -4.61
C ILE A 14 4.87 1.07 -4.21
N LEU A 15 4.79 2.37 -3.86
CA LEU A 15 5.96 3.13 -3.43
C LEU A 15 6.29 2.89 -1.97
N SER A 16 5.29 3.05 -1.11
CA SER A 16 5.48 2.99 0.33
C SER A 16 4.15 2.89 1.05
N ILE A 17 4.20 2.44 2.30
CA ILE A 17 3.09 2.50 3.24
C ILE A 17 3.51 3.38 4.39
N HIS A 18 2.77 4.46 4.63
CA HIS A 18 3.03 5.37 5.73
C HIS A 18 2.24 4.93 6.95
N PRO A 19 2.90 4.67 8.09
CA PRO A 19 2.23 4.29 9.31
C PRO A 19 1.54 5.49 9.96
N ALA A 20 0.36 5.25 10.54
CA ALA A 20 -0.23 6.26 11.40
C ALA A 20 0.64 6.46 12.65
N PRO A 21 0.70 7.69 13.19
CA PRO A 21 1.37 7.94 14.46
C PRO A 21 0.85 7.02 15.56
N SER A 22 1.72 6.66 16.51
CA SER A 22 1.34 5.87 17.68
C SER A 22 0.20 6.55 18.44
N GLY A 23 -0.82 5.78 18.83
CA GLY A 23 -2.00 6.28 19.53
C GLY A 23 -3.08 6.86 18.60
N THR A 24 -2.92 6.76 17.28
CA THR A 24 -3.95 7.19 16.34
C THR A 24 -5.22 6.37 16.53
N THR A 25 -6.36 7.06 16.66
CA THR A 25 -7.69 6.45 16.74
C THR A 25 -8.25 6.20 15.34
N ILE A 26 -9.37 5.47 15.27
CA ILE A 26 -10.09 5.22 14.01
C ILE A 26 -10.44 6.53 13.28
N GLU A 27 -10.75 7.59 14.01
CA GLU A 27 -11.07 8.90 13.41
C GLU A 27 -9.88 9.51 12.69
N GLY A 28 -8.66 9.23 13.13
CA GLY A 28 -7.41 9.66 12.50
C GLY A 28 -6.86 8.67 11.46
N ALA A 29 -7.63 7.70 11.00
CA ALA A 29 -7.14 6.65 10.11
C ALA A 29 -6.58 7.17 8.78
N ASN A 30 -6.92 8.37 8.35
CA ASN A 30 -6.35 9.00 7.15
C ASN A 30 -4.86 9.36 7.30
N ALA A 31 -4.30 9.29 8.50
CA ALA A 31 -2.87 9.41 8.75
C ALA A 31 -2.09 8.15 8.34
N GLU A 32 -2.78 7.05 8.06
CA GLU A 32 -2.23 5.84 7.47
C GLU A 32 -2.59 5.78 5.99
N TRP A 33 -1.60 5.62 5.13
CA TRP A 33 -1.84 5.49 3.70
C TRP A 33 -0.82 4.60 3.00
N ILE A 34 -1.21 4.12 1.82
CA ILE A 34 -0.32 3.48 0.86
C ILE A 34 -0.24 4.33 -0.40
N GLU A 35 0.96 4.54 -0.93
CA GLU A 35 1.15 5.26 -2.19
C GLU A 35 1.41 4.30 -3.35
N VAL A 36 0.72 4.56 -4.46
CA VAL A 36 0.84 3.81 -5.71
C VAL A 36 1.30 4.78 -6.81
N LEU A 37 2.46 4.50 -7.39
CA LEU A 37 3.00 5.27 -8.52
C LEU A 37 2.54 4.65 -9.83
N VAL A 38 1.95 5.46 -10.70
CA VAL A 38 1.65 5.07 -12.08
C VAL A 38 2.88 5.32 -12.94
N GLN A 39 3.37 4.30 -13.61
CA GLN A 39 4.59 4.36 -14.41
C GLN A 39 4.34 4.51 -15.91
N LEU A 40 3.20 4.04 -16.38
CA LEU A 40 2.74 4.16 -17.76
C LEU A 40 1.32 4.71 -17.79
N ASP A 41 1.00 5.51 -18.80
CA ASP A 41 -0.37 5.96 -19.05
C ASP A 41 -1.28 4.74 -19.08
N SER A 42 -2.30 4.71 -18.25
CA SER A 42 -3.13 3.51 -18.03
C SER A 42 -4.55 3.89 -17.64
N ASP A 43 -5.47 2.97 -17.88
CA ASP A 43 -6.76 2.96 -17.22
C ASP A 43 -6.73 1.94 -16.08
N LEU A 44 -6.84 2.41 -14.85
CA LEU A 44 -6.84 1.56 -13.66
C LEU A 44 -8.23 1.03 -13.30
N ALA A 45 -9.21 1.14 -14.20
CA ALA A 45 -10.55 0.64 -13.96
C ALA A 45 -10.53 -0.82 -13.49
N ASN A 46 -11.19 -1.09 -12.38
CA ASN A 46 -11.28 -2.41 -11.74
C ASN A 46 -9.95 -3.00 -11.22
N TRP A 47 -8.89 -2.21 -11.17
CA TRP A 47 -7.71 -2.61 -10.42
C TRP A 47 -8.01 -2.65 -8.93
N ARG A 48 -7.28 -3.45 -8.18
CA ARG A 48 -7.51 -3.65 -6.75
C ARG A 48 -6.22 -3.58 -5.98
N LEU A 49 -6.29 -2.92 -4.84
CA LEU A 49 -5.29 -3.00 -3.80
C LEU A 49 -5.79 -4.01 -2.76
N GLN A 50 -4.95 -4.95 -2.38
CA GLN A 50 -5.31 -6.04 -1.48
C GLN A 50 -4.33 -6.17 -0.33
N HIS A 51 -4.81 -6.71 0.77
CA HIS A 51 -4.09 -6.91 2.02
C HIS A 51 -4.16 -8.38 2.44
N LEU A 52 -3.05 -8.91 2.90
CA LEU A 52 -2.98 -10.23 3.51
C LEU A 52 -2.26 -10.13 4.85
N ARG A 53 -2.88 -10.61 5.91
CA ARG A 53 -2.26 -10.71 7.22
C ARG A 53 -1.18 -11.78 7.23
N ALA A 54 -0.02 -11.49 7.84
CA ALA A 54 1.10 -12.41 7.93
C ALA A 54 0.69 -13.76 8.54
N LEU A 55 -0.12 -13.73 9.59
CA LEU A 55 -0.61 -14.93 10.27
C LEU A 55 -1.41 -15.88 9.36
N TRP A 56 -2.11 -15.34 8.38
CA TRP A 56 -2.90 -16.17 7.47
C TRP A 56 -2.06 -16.88 6.43
N ARG A 57 -0.93 -16.30 6.05
CA ARG A 57 -0.02 -16.93 5.09
C ARG A 57 0.73 -18.13 5.69
N GLU A 58 0.91 -18.13 6.99
CA GLU A 58 1.58 -19.21 7.73
C GLU A 58 0.64 -20.37 8.10
N GLU A 59 -0.67 -20.15 8.06
CA GLU A 59 -1.67 -21.19 8.31
C GLU A 59 -1.82 -22.10 7.08
N VAL A 60 -1.12 -23.21 7.09
CA VAL A 60 -1.03 -24.16 5.97
C VAL A 60 -2.37 -24.86 5.63
N ALA A 61 -3.37 -24.78 6.51
CA ALA A 61 -4.61 -25.54 6.39
C ALA A 61 -5.79 -24.74 5.80
N LYS A 62 -5.63 -23.44 5.57
CA LYS A 62 -6.71 -22.60 5.02
C LYS A 62 -6.29 -21.98 3.70
N PRO A 63 -7.18 -21.88 2.70
CA PRO A 63 -6.91 -21.11 1.50
C PRO A 63 -6.59 -19.67 1.90
N VAL A 64 -5.55 -19.13 1.31
CA VAL A 64 -5.10 -17.75 1.53
C VAL A 64 -6.07 -16.82 0.83
N GLU A 65 -6.85 -16.06 1.59
CA GLU A 65 -7.75 -15.05 1.06
C GLU A 65 -7.17 -13.66 1.28
N TRP A 66 -7.04 -12.91 0.18
CA TRP A 66 -6.64 -11.52 0.22
C TRP A 66 -7.85 -10.64 0.50
N GLU A 67 -7.74 -9.76 1.50
CA GLU A 67 -8.77 -8.74 1.77
C GLU A 67 -8.73 -7.65 0.71
N TRP A 68 -9.89 -7.17 0.30
CA TRP A 68 -9.99 -6.02 -0.58
C TRP A 68 -9.82 -4.73 0.23
N VAL A 69 -8.90 -3.91 -0.20
CA VAL A 69 -8.60 -2.62 0.42
C VAL A 69 -9.25 -1.50 -0.37
N TYR A 70 -8.97 -1.43 -1.66
CA TYR A 70 -9.49 -0.40 -2.55
C TYR A 70 -9.63 -0.93 -3.98
N THR A 71 -10.71 -0.53 -4.65
CA THR A 71 -10.96 -0.84 -6.05
C THR A 71 -11.13 0.46 -6.82
N TRP A 72 -10.32 0.63 -7.89
CA TRP A 72 -10.47 1.77 -8.78
C TRP A 72 -11.76 1.65 -9.58
N GLY A 73 -12.54 2.75 -9.64
CA GLY A 73 -13.75 2.81 -10.43
C GLY A 73 -13.47 2.83 -11.93
N SER A 74 -14.51 2.74 -12.73
CA SER A 74 -14.43 2.80 -14.18
C SER A 74 -15.12 4.10 -14.69
N PRO A 75 -14.44 4.93 -15.53
CA PRO A 75 -13.04 4.86 -15.93
C PRO A 75 -12.09 5.44 -14.87
N SER A 76 -10.82 5.07 -14.93
CA SER A 76 -9.77 5.63 -14.06
C SER A 76 -8.50 5.88 -14.88
N PHE A 77 -8.57 6.79 -15.82
CA PHE A 77 -7.42 7.16 -16.64
C PHE A 77 -6.40 7.94 -15.85
N VAL A 78 -5.15 7.51 -15.91
CA VAL A 78 -4.03 8.13 -15.22
C VAL A 78 -2.83 8.23 -16.14
N ARG A 79 -2.02 9.24 -15.91
CA ARG A 79 -0.77 9.48 -16.65
C ARG A 79 0.43 8.97 -15.88
N SER A 80 1.45 8.60 -16.62
CA SER A 80 2.76 8.29 -16.06
C SER A 80 3.24 9.41 -15.13
N GLY A 81 3.73 9.04 -13.96
CA GLY A 81 4.21 9.94 -12.92
C GLY A 81 3.16 10.34 -11.89
N GLU A 82 1.88 10.09 -12.12
CA GLU A 82 0.85 10.35 -11.12
C GLU A 82 0.92 9.35 -9.95
N VAL A 83 0.66 9.86 -8.76
CA VAL A 83 0.68 9.08 -7.52
C VAL A 83 -0.69 9.12 -6.86
N TYR A 84 -1.22 7.94 -6.57
CA TYR A 84 -2.37 7.78 -5.68
C TYR A 84 -1.90 7.63 -4.25
N ARG A 85 -2.58 8.31 -3.34
CA ARG A 85 -2.44 8.07 -1.91
C ARG A 85 -3.75 7.48 -1.41
N VAL A 86 -3.71 6.19 -1.05
CA VAL A 86 -4.87 5.43 -0.58
C VAL A 86 -4.90 5.48 0.93
N HIS A 87 -5.78 6.30 1.48
CA HIS A 87 -5.93 6.47 2.93
C HIS A 87 -6.80 5.35 3.52
N SER A 88 -6.40 4.86 4.70
CA SER A 88 -7.18 3.85 5.44
C SER A 88 -8.49 4.38 6.00
N GLY A 89 -8.69 5.68 6.00
CA GLY A 89 -9.87 6.34 6.51
C GLY A 89 -10.95 6.63 5.47
N SER A 90 -11.72 7.68 5.70
CA SER A 90 -12.84 8.10 4.87
C SER A 90 -12.68 9.55 4.40
N ARG A 91 -13.37 9.88 3.31
CA ARG A 91 -13.39 11.26 2.79
C ARG A 91 -13.98 12.24 3.80
N MET A 92 -14.99 11.83 4.53
CA MET A 92 -15.62 12.68 5.55
C MET A 92 -14.64 13.02 6.68
N ARG A 93 -13.84 12.07 7.13
CA ARG A 93 -12.84 12.27 8.19
C ARG A 93 -11.67 13.14 7.72
N ALA A 94 -11.36 13.15 6.44
CA ALA A 94 -10.32 14.01 5.88
C ALA A 94 -10.59 15.50 6.12
N ALA A 95 -11.84 15.92 6.13
CA ALA A 95 -12.22 17.32 6.35
C ALA A 95 -12.04 17.78 7.81
N SER A 96 -12.06 16.86 8.77
CA SER A 96 -12.08 17.20 10.20
C SER A 96 -10.86 16.75 11.00
N HIS A 97 -10.15 15.71 10.54
CA HIS A 97 -9.10 15.05 11.31
C HIS A 97 -7.78 14.87 10.53
N ALA A 98 -7.71 15.29 9.27
CA ALA A 98 -6.48 15.16 8.50
C ALA A 98 -5.47 16.24 8.91
N LEU A 99 -4.22 15.84 9.06
CA LEU A 99 -3.10 16.75 9.15
C LEU A 99 -2.75 17.29 7.76
N PRO A 100 -2.16 18.48 7.62
CA PRO A 100 -1.77 19.03 6.32
C PRO A 100 -0.95 18.09 5.46
N ASP A 101 -0.02 17.32 6.05
CA ASP A 101 0.82 16.37 5.32
C ASP A 101 0.05 15.16 4.81
N ASP A 102 -1.06 14.79 5.47
CA ASP A 102 -1.89 13.67 5.02
C ASP A 102 -2.57 13.98 3.68
N LEU A 103 -2.87 15.25 3.42
CA LEU A 103 -3.51 15.74 2.21
C LEU A 103 -2.56 16.53 1.32
N ALA A 104 -1.28 16.16 1.27
CA ALA A 104 -0.27 16.84 0.49
C ALA A 104 -0.72 17.06 -0.98
N PRO A 105 -0.46 18.23 -1.56
CA PRO A 105 -0.78 18.49 -2.96
C PRO A 105 0.07 17.59 -3.89
N GLY A 106 -0.38 17.41 -5.12
CA GLY A 106 0.32 16.59 -6.10
C GLY A 106 0.08 15.08 -5.98
N ARG A 107 -0.86 14.68 -5.12
CA ARG A 107 -1.31 13.30 -4.99
C ARG A 107 -2.80 13.21 -5.33
N LYS A 108 -3.21 12.07 -5.86
CA LYS A 108 -4.63 11.73 -5.97
C LYS A 108 -5.05 11.00 -4.70
N HIS A 109 -5.85 11.65 -3.85
CA HIS A 109 -6.29 11.07 -2.58
C HIS A 109 -7.55 10.25 -2.77
N VAL A 110 -7.50 9.00 -2.35
CA VAL A 110 -8.64 8.07 -2.32
C VAL A 110 -8.75 7.43 -0.94
N TYR A 111 -9.90 6.88 -0.60
CA TYR A 111 -10.22 6.46 0.75
C TYR A 111 -10.81 5.07 0.76
N VAL A 112 -10.21 4.18 1.56
CA VAL A 112 -10.64 2.77 1.69
C VAL A 112 -12.08 2.67 2.20
N ALA A 113 -12.43 3.47 3.21
CA ALA A 113 -13.72 3.39 3.86
C ALA A 113 -14.84 4.09 3.08
N GLY A 114 -14.53 4.73 1.95
CA GLY A 114 -15.54 5.50 1.21
C GLY A 114 -16.12 6.66 2.04
N PRO A 115 -17.37 7.08 1.75
CA PRO A 115 -17.96 8.25 2.41
C PRO A 115 -18.49 7.96 3.83
N VAL A 116 -18.86 6.74 4.18
CA VAL A 116 -19.66 6.44 5.39
C VAL A 116 -19.13 5.24 6.19
N ALA A 117 -18.30 4.39 5.64
CA ALA A 117 -17.87 3.18 6.32
C ALA A 117 -16.95 3.47 7.50
N ALA A 118 -16.99 2.59 8.50
CA ALA A 118 -16.07 2.66 9.62
C ALA A 118 -14.64 2.43 9.13
N ALA A 119 -13.80 3.44 9.23
CA ALA A 119 -12.38 3.34 8.94
C ALA A 119 -11.71 2.42 9.96
N LYS A 120 -10.65 1.74 9.53
CA LYS A 120 -9.78 0.98 10.43
C LYS A 120 -8.34 1.16 10.00
N LEU A 121 -7.43 1.18 10.96
CA LEU A 121 -6.01 1.02 10.69
C LEU A 121 -5.78 -0.44 10.29
N MET A 122 -5.22 -0.68 9.12
CA MET A 122 -5.17 -2.04 8.58
C MET A 122 -3.76 -2.58 8.42
N TRP A 123 -2.78 -1.72 8.27
CA TRP A 123 -1.43 -2.15 7.96
C TRP A 123 -0.65 -2.51 9.22
N VAL A 124 -0.16 -3.73 9.28
CA VAL A 124 0.65 -4.25 10.39
C VAL A 124 1.98 -4.75 9.83
N ARG A 125 3.07 -4.52 10.56
CA ARG A 125 4.39 -4.99 10.16
C ARG A 125 4.38 -6.49 9.85
N GLY A 126 4.94 -6.83 8.71
CA GLY A 126 5.01 -8.22 8.25
C GLY A 126 3.82 -8.68 7.42
N ASP A 127 2.76 -7.90 7.36
CA ASP A 127 1.65 -8.16 6.44
C ASP A 127 2.10 -7.99 4.98
N TYR A 128 1.21 -8.30 4.05
CA TYR A 128 1.47 -8.17 2.62
C TYR A 128 0.47 -7.23 1.99
N ALA A 129 0.96 -6.39 1.08
CA ALA A 129 0.12 -5.57 0.21
C ALA A 129 0.40 -5.94 -1.24
N ARG A 130 -0.63 -6.06 -2.05
CA ARG A 130 -0.47 -6.28 -3.48
C ARG A 130 -1.44 -5.44 -4.30
N LEU A 131 -0.98 -5.10 -5.50
CA LEU A 131 -1.76 -4.43 -6.52
C LEU A 131 -2.04 -5.44 -7.63
N VAL A 132 -3.31 -5.63 -7.97
CA VAL A 132 -3.73 -6.51 -9.06
C VAL A 132 -4.50 -5.72 -10.11
N ASP A 133 -4.36 -6.11 -11.36
CA ASP A 133 -5.10 -5.50 -12.45
C ASP A 133 -6.54 -6.03 -12.56
N ALA A 134 -7.29 -5.56 -13.54
CA ALA A 134 -8.67 -5.96 -13.75
C ALA A 134 -8.85 -7.46 -14.06
N PHE A 135 -7.80 -8.13 -14.51
CA PHE A 135 -7.78 -9.55 -14.83
C PHE A 135 -7.29 -10.43 -13.68
N GLY A 136 -6.95 -9.83 -12.53
CA GLY A 136 -6.40 -10.54 -11.39
C GLY A 136 -4.89 -10.81 -11.47
N THR A 137 -4.19 -10.24 -12.45
CA THR A 137 -2.73 -10.35 -12.55
C THR A 137 -2.08 -9.49 -11.48
N VAL A 138 -1.18 -10.07 -10.70
CA VAL A 138 -0.41 -9.33 -9.69
C VAL A 138 0.59 -8.42 -10.39
N ILE A 139 0.43 -7.11 -10.19
CA ILE A 139 1.29 -6.08 -10.76
C ILE A 139 2.47 -5.78 -9.85
N ASP A 140 2.23 -5.73 -8.55
CA ASP A 140 3.24 -5.51 -7.53
C ASP A 140 2.82 -6.10 -6.19
N GLU A 141 3.78 -6.53 -5.40
CA GLU A 141 3.55 -7.08 -4.06
C GLU A 141 4.71 -6.67 -3.15
N ILE A 142 4.40 -6.16 -1.98
CA ILE A 142 5.39 -5.79 -0.97
C ILE A 142 5.06 -6.36 0.40
N VAL A 143 6.08 -6.50 1.23
CA VAL A 143 5.93 -6.75 2.66
C VAL A 143 5.77 -5.42 3.37
N VAL A 144 4.77 -5.32 4.24
CA VAL A 144 4.49 -4.10 5.01
C VAL A 144 5.56 -3.92 6.08
N TRP A 145 6.29 -2.82 6.04
CA TRP A 145 7.36 -2.45 6.98
C TRP A 145 8.23 -3.65 7.37
N PRO A 146 8.99 -4.24 6.43
CA PRO A 146 9.83 -5.37 6.76
C PRO A 146 10.77 -5.01 7.92
N GLU A 147 11.04 -5.98 8.79
CA GLU A 147 12.06 -5.75 9.82
C GLU A 147 13.36 -5.40 9.13
N GLU A 148 13.93 -4.24 9.50
CA GLU A 148 15.29 -3.94 9.12
C GLU A 148 16.17 -5.08 9.66
N GLU A 149 16.93 -5.73 8.76
CA GLU A 149 17.98 -6.60 9.23
C GLU A 149 18.83 -5.79 10.22
N LYS A 150 18.71 -6.13 11.49
CA LYS A 150 19.64 -5.58 12.47
C LYS A 150 21.03 -5.85 11.91
N PRO A 151 21.87 -4.81 11.69
CA PRO A 151 23.22 -5.08 11.30
C PRO A 151 23.76 -6.11 12.28
N LYS A 152 24.25 -7.24 11.74
CA LYS A 152 24.93 -8.23 12.57
C LYS A 152 25.86 -7.46 13.48
N PRO A 153 25.81 -7.65 14.80
CA PRO A 153 26.73 -6.95 15.68
C PRO A 153 28.11 -7.12 15.07
N GLN A 154 28.69 -6.00 14.64
CA GLN A 154 30.08 -6.03 14.19
C GLN A 154 30.82 -6.71 15.31
N GLU A 155 31.41 -7.86 15.01
CA GLU A 155 32.38 -8.44 15.94
C GLU A 155 33.38 -7.33 16.24
N THR A 156 33.26 -6.77 17.44
CA THR A 156 34.24 -5.80 17.90
C THR A 156 35.56 -6.55 17.86
N PRO A 157 36.51 -6.14 17.01
CA PRO A 157 37.80 -6.83 17.03
C PRO A 157 38.29 -6.82 18.46
N ALA A 158 38.60 -8.01 18.97
CA ALA A 158 39.11 -8.15 20.34
C ALA A 158 40.21 -7.12 20.53
N ARG A 159 39.99 -6.18 21.45
CA ARG A 159 41.03 -5.24 21.81
C ARG A 159 42.18 -6.07 22.38
N ARG A 160 43.25 -6.08 21.64
CA ARG A 160 44.52 -6.54 22.19
C ARG A 160 45.05 -5.53 23.21
#